data_d58f1da95bee24ae3e24aae64fab9c33
#
_entry.id   d58f1da95bee24ae3e24aae64fab9c33
#
_cell.length_a   1.000
_cell.length_b   1.000
_cell.length_c   1.000
_cell.angle_alpha   90.00
_cell.angle_beta   90.00
_cell.angle_gamma   90.00
#
_symmetry.space_group_name_H-M   'P 1'
#
loop_
_entity.id
_entity.type
_entity.pdbx_description
1 polymer ?
#
loop_
_entity_poly.entity_id
_entity_poly.type
_entity_poly.pdbx_seq_one_letter_code
_entity_poly.pdbx_strand_id
1 'polypeptide(L)'
;LNIAEEMQIPPSWISIYTTDEIYDLCLYGDSFLWSVKLEGLILYSRSGFFEYCLYNLRLYTNMTNDIASNYKKLRNISYDFNTKTVSNATLIKRVGYIIRNTLTILAYTAGVINYNKYEVYDICKSIPGFYIPFSKESYIKLLDIKSYIKDNSLDADSIPNFHQYIKLWIKKAFLLVRSSYYK
;
A
#
# COMPACT_ATOMS: atom_id res chain seq x y z
N LEU A 1 -2.53 -14.88 -22.31
CA LEU A 1 -2.55 -13.49 -22.83
C LEU A 1 -3.83 -13.18 -23.62
N ASN A 2 -4.37 -14.14 -24.38
CA ASN A 2 -5.61 -13.95 -25.14
C ASN A 2 -6.82 -13.57 -24.29
N ILE A 3 -6.97 -14.13 -23.09
CA ILE A 3 -8.14 -13.84 -22.21
C ILE A 3 -8.19 -12.37 -21.80
N ALA A 4 -7.06 -11.74 -21.55
CA ALA A 4 -7.01 -10.33 -21.18
C ALA A 4 -7.39 -9.40 -22.33
N GLU A 5 -7.01 -9.77 -23.56
CA GLU A 5 -7.38 -9.05 -24.78
C GLU A 5 -8.88 -9.20 -25.06
N GLU A 6 -9.43 -10.42 -24.93
CA GLU A 6 -10.87 -10.69 -25.08
C GLU A 6 -11.71 -9.94 -24.05
N MET A 7 -11.23 -9.82 -22.80
CA MET A 7 -11.89 -9.09 -21.73
C MET A 7 -11.61 -7.58 -21.73
N GLN A 8 -10.84 -7.08 -22.69
CA GLN A 8 -10.41 -5.67 -22.79
C GLN A 8 -9.72 -5.16 -21.51
N ILE A 9 -9.01 -6.04 -20.80
CA ILE A 9 -8.28 -5.67 -19.59
C ILE A 9 -6.94 -5.05 -19.98
N PRO A 10 -6.63 -3.81 -19.55
CA PRO A 10 -5.35 -3.20 -19.84
C PRO A 10 -4.18 -4.06 -19.32
N PRO A 11 -3.13 -4.32 -20.12
CA PRO A 11 -1.99 -5.13 -19.69
C PRO A 11 -1.34 -4.65 -18.39
N SER A 12 -1.38 -3.34 -18.14
CA SER A 12 -0.88 -2.74 -16.88
C SER A 12 -1.66 -3.12 -15.62
N TRP A 13 -2.80 -3.77 -15.75
CA TRP A 13 -3.62 -4.27 -14.64
C TRP A 13 -3.36 -5.75 -14.35
N ILE A 14 -2.55 -6.41 -15.17
CA ILE A 14 -2.26 -7.83 -15.07
C ILE A 14 -0.88 -8.00 -14.45
N SER A 15 -0.80 -8.81 -13.41
CA SER A 15 0.45 -9.28 -12.84
C SER A 15 0.55 -10.79 -13.05
N ILE A 16 1.69 -11.25 -13.56
CA ILE A 16 1.95 -12.66 -13.84
C ILE A 16 3.01 -13.13 -12.85
N TYR A 17 2.72 -14.20 -12.16
CA TYR A 17 3.62 -14.86 -11.22
C TYR A 17 3.79 -16.32 -11.61
N THR A 18 4.98 -16.86 -11.43
CA THR A 18 5.23 -18.30 -11.50
C THR A 18 4.71 -19.00 -10.24
N THR A 19 4.56 -20.32 -10.30
CA THR A 19 4.18 -21.12 -9.12
C THR A 19 5.19 -21.00 -7.99
N ASP A 20 6.49 -20.94 -8.32
CA ASP A 20 7.56 -20.82 -7.34
C ASP A 20 7.52 -19.46 -6.65
N GLU A 21 7.31 -18.35 -7.39
CA GLU A 21 7.13 -17.03 -6.82
C GLU A 21 5.92 -16.98 -5.86
N ILE A 22 4.79 -17.55 -6.24
CA ILE A 22 3.60 -17.61 -5.36
C ILE A 22 3.91 -18.44 -4.11
N TYR A 23 4.60 -19.56 -4.24
CA TYR A 23 4.98 -20.40 -3.12
C TYR A 23 5.90 -19.65 -2.16
N ASP A 24 6.91 -18.97 -2.65
CA ASP A 24 7.82 -18.14 -1.85
C ASP A 24 7.07 -17.02 -1.12
N LEU A 25 6.21 -16.27 -1.81
CA LEU A 25 5.37 -15.25 -1.20
C LEU A 25 4.48 -15.84 -0.08
N CYS A 26 3.97 -17.06 -0.27
CA CYS A 26 3.18 -17.77 0.74
C CYS A 26 4.04 -18.11 1.98
N LEU A 27 5.25 -18.62 1.79
CA LEU A 27 6.17 -18.94 2.87
C LEU A 27 6.63 -17.71 3.66
N TYR A 28 6.78 -16.57 3.01
CA TYR A 28 7.13 -15.30 3.66
C TYR A 28 5.93 -14.58 4.29
N GLY A 29 4.70 -15.05 4.04
CA GLY A 29 3.50 -14.39 4.53
C GLY A 29 3.32 -13.00 3.91
N ASP A 30 3.57 -12.88 2.61
CA ASP A 30 3.58 -11.58 1.92
C ASP A 30 2.23 -10.87 2.01
N SER A 31 2.27 -9.55 2.20
CA SER A 31 1.08 -8.70 2.36
C SER A 31 0.19 -8.68 1.11
N PHE A 32 0.75 -8.87 -0.09
CA PHE A 32 -0.03 -8.99 -1.32
C PHE A 32 -0.90 -10.26 -1.30
N LEU A 33 -0.36 -11.43 -0.91
CA LEU A 33 -1.15 -12.65 -0.81
C LEU A 33 -2.21 -12.57 0.29
N TRP A 34 -1.96 -11.86 1.38
CA TRP A 34 -2.99 -11.57 2.37
C TRP A 34 -4.13 -10.73 1.80
N SER A 35 -3.82 -9.72 0.99
CA SER A 35 -4.83 -8.94 0.26
C SER A 35 -5.66 -9.83 -0.68
N VAL A 36 -4.99 -10.72 -1.46
CA VAL A 36 -5.68 -11.65 -2.35
C VAL A 36 -6.53 -12.65 -1.58
N LYS A 37 -6.06 -13.16 -0.44
CA LYS A 37 -6.81 -14.11 0.40
C LYS A 37 -8.10 -13.51 0.94
N LEU A 38 -8.09 -12.24 1.29
CA LEU A 38 -9.22 -11.57 1.96
C LEU A 38 -10.19 -10.87 1.00
N GLU A 39 -9.68 -10.35 -0.11
CA GLU A 39 -10.44 -9.49 -1.04
C GLU A 39 -10.46 -10.05 -2.47
N GLY A 40 -9.62 -11.03 -2.77
CA GLY A 40 -9.50 -11.60 -4.10
C GLY A 40 -10.61 -12.59 -4.43
N LEU A 41 -10.90 -12.71 -5.72
CA LEU A 41 -11.80 -13.72 -6.26
C LEU A 41 -11.01 -14.64 -7.19
N ILE A 42 -11.00 -15.94 -6.91
CA ILE A 42 -10.40 -16.94 -7.78
C ILE A 42 -11.41 -17.25 -8.88
N LEU A 43 -11.11 -16.80 -10.10
CA LEU A 43 -11.99 -17.02 -11.25
C LEU A 43 -11.76 -18.41 -11.85
N TYR A 44 -10.55 -18.92 -11.80
CA TYR A 44 -10.18 -20.22 -12.34
C TYR A 44 -8.94 -20.77 -11.63
N SER A 45 -8.97 -22.07 -11.33
CA SER A 45 -7.82 -22.82 -10.82
C SER A 45 -7.82 -24.23 -11.39
N ARG A 46 -6.75 -24.62 -12.04
CA ARG A 46 -6.64 -25.96 -12.66
C ARG A 46 -6.23 -27.05 -11.66
N SER A 47 -5.38 -26.71 -10.70
CA SER A 47 -4.73 -27.67 -9.82
C SER A 47 -5.06 -27.51 -8.33
N GLY A 48 -5.78 -26.45 -7.95
CA GLY A 48 -5.98 -26.09 -6.55
C GLY A 48 -4.70 -25.62 -5.82
N PHE A 49 -3.59 -25.45 -6.57
CA PHE A 49 -2.31 -25.03 -5.98
C PHE A 49 -2.39 -23.65 -5.35
N PHE A 50 -3.06 -22.71 -6.00
CA PHE A 50 -3.18 -21.36 -5.50
C PHE A 50 -4.02 -21.30 -4.22
N GLU A 51 -5.13 -22.03 -4.18
CA GLU A 51 -5.96 -22.20 -2.98
C GLU A 51 -5.19 -22.82 -1.83
N TYR A 52 -4.36 -23.84 -2.13
CA TYR A 52 -3.48 -24.45 -1.15
C TYR A 52 -2.50 -23.43 -0.57
N CYS A 53 -1.87 -22.59 -1.42
CA CYS A 53 -0.98 -21.52 -0.98
C CYS A 53 -1.70 -20.51 -0.09
N LEU A 54 -2.90 -20.05 -0.49
CA LEU A 54 -3.68 -19.10 0.31
C LEU A 54 -4.14 -19.72 1.65
N TYR A 55 -4.50 -21.00 1.67
CA TYR A 55 -4.86 -21.68 2.91
C TYR A 55 -3.68 -21.75 3.90
N ASN A 56 -2.48 -22.08 3.39
CA ASN A 56 -1.25 -22.24 4.17
C ASN A 56 -0.44 -20.93 4.29
N LEU A 57 -1.00 -19.80 3.91
CA LEU A 57 -0.33 -18.50 3.96
C LEU A 57 0.12 -18.17 5.37
N ARG A 58 1.44 -17.98 5.55
CA ARG A 58 2.03 -17.62 6.83
C ARG A 58 1.63 -16.21 7.26
N LEU A 59 1.75 -15.94 8.55
CA LEU A 59 1.53 -14.59 9.07
C LEU A 59 2.52 -13.60 8.47
N TYR A 60 2.04 -12.40 8.22
CA TYR A 60 2.87 -11.31 7.71
C TYR A 60 3.81 -10.82 8.82
N THR A 61 5.10 -11.06 8.65
CA THR A 61 6.13 -10.72 9.65
C THR A 61 7.10 -9.63 9.18
N ASN A 62 7.08 -9.25 7.90
CA ASN A 62 8.04 -8.31 7.31
C ASN A 62 7.71 -6.82 7.54
N MET A 63 6.79 -6.52 8.45
CA MET A 63 6.24 -5.17 8.69
C MET A 63 7.32 -4.10 8.91
N THR A 64 8.34 -4.40 9.70
CA THR A 64 9.42 -3.46 10.01
C THR A 64 10.22 -3.08 8.77
N ASN A 65 10.55 -4.07 7.93
CA ASN A 65 11.29 -3.83 6.69
C ASN A 65 10.45 -3.07 5.67
N ASP A 66 9.17 -3.41 5.55
CA ASP A 66 8.28 -2.75 4.60
C ASP A 66 8.01 -1.28 4.97
N ILE A 67 7.87 -0.98 6.26
CA ILE A 67 7.70 0.41 6.70
C ILE A 67 9.01 1.20 6.55
N ALA A 68 10.17 0.57 6.76
CA ALA A 68 11.48 1.17 6.48
C ALA A 68 11.66 1.43 4.98
N SER A 69 11.23 0.49 4.12
CA SER A 69 11.19 0.66 2.66
C SER A 69 10.28 1.83 2.25
N ASN A 70 9.10 1.94 2.84
CA ASN A 70 8.19 3.06 2.60
C ASN A 70 8.84 4.41 2.97
N TYR A 71 9.56 4.48 4.08
CA TYR A 71 10.31 5.67 4.46
C TYR A 71 11.41 6.01 3.45
N LYS A 72 12.17 5.01 2.97
CA LYS A 72 13.19 5.18 1.94
C LYS A 72 12.59 5.67 0.61
N LYS A 73 11.48 5.06 0.18
CA LYS A 73 10.74 5.48 -1.04
C LYS A 73 10.29 6.93 -0.94
N LEU A 74 9.76 7.36 0.22
CA LEU A 74 9.33 8.73 0.42
C LEU A 74 10.51 9.73 0.38
N ARG A 75 11.68 9.33 0.87
CA ARG A 75 12.90 10.14 0.75
C ARG A 75 13.30 10.35 -0.71
N ASN A 76 13.20 9.31 -1.54
CA ASN A 76 13.49 9.40 -2.97
C ASN A 76 12.47 10.30 -3.69
N ILE A 77 11.19 10.23 -3.33
CA ILE A 77 10.15 11.13 -3.86
C ILE A 77 10.50 12.59 -3.55
N SER A 78 11.04 12.88 -2.36
CA SER A 78 11.49 14.24 -2.02
C SER A 78 12.60 14.73 -2.94
N TYR A 79 13.51 13.85 -3.33
CA TYR A 79 14.56 14.15 -4.29
C TYR A 79 13.99 14.39 -5.69
N ASP A 80 13.16 13.46 -6.18
CA ASP A 80 12.53 13.56 -7.50
C ASP A 80 11.70 14.84 -7.64
N PHE A 81 11.01 15.25 -6.57
CA PHE A 81 10.25 16.49 -6.51
C PHE A 81 11.13 17.72 -6.69
N ASN A 82 12.27 17.78 -5.99
CA ASN A 82 13.19 18.91 -6.06
C ASN A 82 13.91 18.99 -7.42
N THR A 83 14.18 17.86 -8.05
CA THR A 83 14.88 17.77 -9.34
C THR A 83 13.96 17.86 -10.54
N LYS A 84 12.62 17.84 -10.33
CA LYS A 84 11.60 17.82 -11.40
C LYS A 84 11.78 16.70 -12.44
N THR A 85 12.37 15.59 -12.02
CA THR A 85 12.64 14.43 -12.89
C THR A 85 11.40 13.62 -13.22
N VAL A 86 10.35 13.76 -12.43
CA VAL A 86 9.09 13.02 -12.56
C VAL A 86 7.92 13.98 -12.44
N SER A 87 6.80 13.71 -13.14
CA SER A 87 5.61 14.55 -13.04
C SER A 87 5.02 14.55 -11.63
N ASN A 88 4.51 15.69 -11.19
CA ASN A 88 3.85 15.85 -9.89
C ASN A 88 2.74 14.81 -9.68
N ALA A 89 1.94 14.53 -10.69
CA ALA A 89 0.88 13.53 -10.63
C ALA A 89 1.41 12.14 -10.26
N THR A 90 2.53 11.73 -10.87
CA THR A 90 3.17 10.45 -10.55
C THR A 90 3.72 10.44 -9.13
N LEU A 91 4.33 11.54 -8.67
CA LEU A 91 4.85 11.65 -7.31
C LEU A 91 3.73 11.57 -6.27
N ILE A 92 2.63 12.28 -6.49
CA ILE A 92 1.46 12.26 -5.60
C ILE A 92 0.87 10.85 -5.52
N LYS A 93 0.73 10.16 -6.65
CA LYS A 93 0.27 8.76 -6.68
C LYS A 93 1.18 7.85 -5.85
N ARG A 94 2.51 8.01 -5.98
CA ARG A 94 3.48 7.24 -5.17
C ARG A 94 3.33 7.53 -3.68
N VAL A 95 3.12 8.79 -3.29
CA VAL A 95 2.85 9.17 -1.89
C VAL A 95 1.58 8.50 -1.38
N GLY A 96 0.48 8.52 -2.15
CA GLY A 96 -0.77 7.86 -1.81
C GLY A 96 -0.58 6.36 -1.52
N TYR A 97 0.17 5.65 -2.37
CA TYR A 97 0.49 4.24 -2.14
C TYR A 97 1.32 4.01 -0.86
N ILE A 98 2.32 4.86 -0.61
CA ILE A 98 3.15 4.75 0.59
C ILE A 98 2.30 4.95 1.85
N ILE A 99 1.41 5.92 1.85
CA ILE A 99 0.50 6.18 2.96
C ILE A 99 -0.43 4.98 3.18
N ARG A 100 -1.09 4.50 2.13
CA ARG A 100 -1.96 3.32 2.19
C ARG A 100 -1.23 2.12 2.79
N ASN A 101 -0.07 1.76 2.24
CA ASN A 101 0.70 0.62 2.71
C ASN A 101 1.12 0.79 4.18
N THR A 102 1.48 2.01 4.59
CA THR A 102 1.83 2.30 5.99
C THR A 102 0.62 2.12 6.91
N LEU A 103 -0.56 2.59 6.51
CA LEU A 103 -1.80 2.39 7.27
C LEU A 103 -2.17 0.90 7.39
N THR A 104 -2.05 0.14 6.30
CA THR A 104 -2.29 -1.31 6.31
C THR A 104 -1.36 -2.04 7.29
N ILE A 105 -0.07 -1.71 7.30
CA ILE A 105 0.90 -2.28 8.25
C ILE A 105 0.54 -1.92 9.69
N LEU A 106 0.13 -0.69 9.95
CA LEU A 106 -0.29 -0.25 11.29
C LEU A 106 -1.54 -0.96 11.77
N ALA A 107 -2.55 -1.10 10.91
CA ALA A 107 -3.77 -1.86 11.23
C ALA A 107 -3.42 -3.32 11.57
N TYR A 108 -2.56 -3.96 10.76
CA TYR A 108 -2.10 -5.32 11.03
C TYR A 108 -1.35 -5.42 12.37
N THR A 109 -0.48 -4.45 12.68
CA THR A 109 0.24 -4.38 13.97
C THR A 109 -0.72 -4.27 15.16
N ALA A 110 -1.88 -3.63 14.97
CA ALA A 110 -2.94 -3.53 15.96
C ALA A 110 -3.86 -4.78 16.01
N GLY A 111 -3.53 -5.84 15.25
CA GLY A 111 -4.31 -7.08 15.20
C GLY A 111 -5.49 -7.04 14.23
N VAL A 112 -5.62 -6.00 13.41
CA VAL A 112 -6.70 -5.87 12.43
C VAL A 112 -6.16 -6.09 11.03
N ILE A 113 -6.54 -7.23 10.44
CA ILE A 113 -6.18 -7.56 9.06
C ILE A 113 -7.23 -6.95 8.12
N ASN A 114 -6.90 -5.83 7.49
CA ASN A 114 -7.78 -5.16 6.54
C ASN A 114 -6.93 -4.50 5.44
N TYR A 115 -7.25 -4.82 4.18
CA TYR A 115 -6.57 -4.27 3.01
C TYR A 115 -7.45 -3.29 2.22
N ASN A 116 -8.72 -3.12 2.63
CA ASN A 116 -9.61 -2.15 2.02
C ASN A 116 -9.06 -0.74 2.17
N LYS A 117 -8.66 -0.15 1.05
CA LYS A 117 -8.01 1.16 0.99
C LYS A 117 -8.83 2.30 1.59
N TYR A 118 -10.15 2.15 1.69
CA TYR A 118 -11.04 3.18 2.25
C TYR A 118 -11.29 3.02 3.75
N GLU A 119 -11.21 1.79 4.26
CA GLU A 119 -11.50 1.47 5.67
C GLU A 119 -10.26 1.58 6.56
N VAL A 120 -9.10 1.26 6.02
CA VAL A 120 -7.84 1.21 6.77
C VAL A 120 -7.51 2.53 7.49
N TYR A 121 -7.97 3.66 6.96
CA TYR A 121 -7.81 4.97 7.61
C TYR A 121 -8.57 5.05 8.94
N ASP A 122 -9.83 4.64 8.94
CA ASP A 122 -10.68 4.70 10.14
C ASP A 122 -10.19 3.71 11.21
N ILE A 123 -9.77 2.53 10.78
CA ILE A 123 -9.14 1.53 11.65
C ILE A 123 -7.90 2.14 12.34
N CYS A 124 -6.99 2.73 11.59
CA CYS A 124 -5.79 3.34 12.17
C CYS A 124 -6.11 4.54 13.05
N LYS A 125 -7.14 5.32 12.74
CA LYS A 125 -7.58 6.45 13.57
C LYS A 125 -8.11 6.00 14.92
N SER A 126 -8.64 4.79 15.04
CA SER A 126 -9.11 4.21 16.30
C SER A 126 -8.00 3.61 17.17
N ILE A 127 -6.76 3.49 16.67
CA ILE A 127 -5.63 2.95 17.43
C ILE A 127 -5.22 3.95 18.53
N PRO A 128 -5.26 3.58 19.81
CA PRO A 128 -4.89 4.47 20.90
C PRO A 128 -3.44 4.99 20.78
N GLY A 129 -3.25 6.29 20.97
CA GLY A 129 -1.92 6.91 20.91
C GLY A 129 -1.35 7.09 19.50
N PHE A 130 -2.09 6.72 18.47
CA PHE A 130 -1.67 6.92 17.09
C PHE A 130 -2.39 8.11 16.45
N TYR A 131 -1.62 9.06 15.95
CA TYR A 131 -2.14 10.28 15.31
C TYR A 131 -1.86 10.24 13.80
N ILE A 132 -2.90 10.48 13.00
CA ILE A 132 -2.80 10.64 11.54
C ILE A 132 -2.83 12.15 11.24
N PRO A 133 -1.77 12.74 10.62
CA PRO A 133 -1.63 14.18 10.45
C PRO A 133 -2.41 14.76 9.26
N PHE A 134 -3.30 13.99 8.66
CA PHE A 134 -4.12 14.40 7.51
C PHE A 134 -5.54 13.85 7.63
N SER A 135 -6.49 14.49 6.96
CA SER A 135 -7.89 14.07 6.99
C SER A 135 -8.14 12.84 6.09
N LYS A 136 -9.22 12.11 6.36
CA LYS A 136 -9.69 11.01 5.49
C LYS A 136 -9.96 11.50 4.06
N GLU A 137 -10.52 12.70 3.93
CA GLU A 137 -10.77 13.31 2.62
C GLU A 137 -9.48 13.52 1.83
N SER A 138 -8.44 14.09 2.46
CA SER A 138 -7.12 14.26 1.84
C SER A 138 -6.51 12.91 1.45
N TYR A 139 -6.67 11.89 2.28
CA TYR A 139 -6.22 10.54 1.97
C TYR A 139 -6.93 9.95 0.75
N ILE A 140 -8.25 10.04 0.69
CA ILE A 140 -9.04 9.55 -0.46
C ILE A 140 -8.64 10.30 -1.75
N LYS A 141 -8.47 11.62 -1.69
CA LYS A 141 -7.98 12.42 -2.82
C LYS A 141 -6.64 11.89 -3.35
N LEU A 142 -5.72 11.51 -2.48
CA LEU A 142 -4.43 10.93 -2.91
C LEU A 142 -4.57 9.56 -3.59
N LEU A 143 -5.54 8.75 -3.18
CA LEU A 143 -5.78 7.44 -3.79
C LEU A 143 -6.44 7.54 -5.17
N ASP A 144 -7.35 8.49 -5.32
CA ASP A 144 -8.19 8.65 -6.53
C ASP A 144 -7.70 9.78 -7.44
N ILE A 145 -6.42 10.10 -7.35
CA ILE A 145 -5.79 11.24 -8.05
C ILE A 145 -6.05 11.29 -9.55
N LYS A 146 -6.36 10.16 -10.21
CA LYS A 146 -6.71 10.15 -11.63
C LYS A 146 -7.97 10.98 -11.94
N SER A 147 -8.94 11.01 -11.03
CA SER A 147 -10.14 11.84 -11.18
C SER A 147 -9.84 13.31 -10.94
N TYR A 148 -8.97 13.61 -9.97
CA TYR A 148 -8.62 15.00 -9.62
C TYR A 148 -7.66 15.69 -10.60
N ILE A 149 -6.77 14.94 -11.29
CA ILE A 149 -5.90 15.52 -12.33
C ILE A 149 -6.72 16.03 -13.51
N LYS A 150 -7.85 15.41 -13.84
CA LYS A 150 -8.75 15.88 -14.88
C LYS A 150 -9.40 17.23 -14.53
N ASP A 151 -9.61 17.50 -13.26
CA ASP A 151 -10.34 18.68 -12.79
C ASP A 151 -9.43 19.87 -12.44
N ASN A 152 -8.12 19.81 -12.72
CA ASN A 152 -7.12 20.85 -12.40
C ASN A 152 -7.16 21.36 -10.93
N SER A 153 -7.75 20.58 -10.01
CA SER A 153 -8.06 21.03 -8.64
C SER A 153 -6.94 20.76 -7.62
N LEU A 154 -5.83 20.13 -8.03
CA LEU A 154 -4.67 19.92 -7.16
C LEU A 154 -3.68 21.06 -7.36
N ASP A 155 -3.62 21.93 -6.36
CA ASP A 155 -2.56 22.91 -6.23
C ASP A 155 -1.23 22.21 -5.99
N ALA A 156 -0.39 22.20 -7.03
CA ALA A 156 0.94 21.57 -6.97
C ALA A 156 1.84 22.20 -5.90
N ASP A 157 1.58 23.44 -5.49
CA ASP A 157 2.37 24.18 -4.52
C ASP A 157 2.11 23.75 -3.07
N SER A 158 0.99 23.07 -2.80
CA SER A 158 0.69 22.52 -1.47
C SER A 158 1.45 21.22 -1.14
N ILE A 159 2.06 20.57 -2.13
CA ILE A 159 2.70 19.24 -2.01
C ILE A 159 4.02 19.26 -1.22
N PRO A 160 4.91 20.27 -1.34
CA PRO A 160 6.21 20.25 -0.64
C PRO A 160 6.08 20.15 0.87
N ASN A 161 5.17 20.90 1.48
CA ASN A 161 4.96 20.88 2.92
C ASN A 161 4.28 19.58 3.38
N PHE A 162 3.33 19.08 2.60
CA PHE A 162 2.62 17.86 2.89
C PHE A 162 3.57 16.64 3.01
N HIS A 163 4.53 16.49 2.11
CA HIS A 163 5.40 15.34 2.14
C HIS A 163 6.39 15.35 3.33
N GLN A 164 6.79 16.51 3.87
CA GLN A 164 7.59 16.58 5.09
C GLN A 164 6.81 16.07 6.32
N TYR A 165 5.53 16.42 6.45
CA TYR A 165 4.66 15.90 7.51
C TYR A 165 4.50 14.38 7.40
N ILE A 166 4.30 13.86 6.19
CA ILE A 166 4.21 12.43 5.93
C ILE A 166 5.50 11.70 6.29
N LYS A 167 6.65 12.28 5.99
CA LYS A 167 7.95 11.71 6.36
C LYS A 167 8.12 11.55 7.86
N LEU A 168 7.76 12.58 8.64
CA LEU A 168 7.80 12.54 10.10
C LEU A 168 6.79 11.52 10.65
N TRP A 169 5.61 11.44 10.08
CA TRP A 169 4.58 10.51 10.46
C TRP A 169 5.01 9.06 10.21
N ILE A 170 5.57 8.72 9.03
CA ILE A 170 6.08 7.37 8.73
C ILE A 170 7.21 6.99 9.69
N LYS A 171 8.07 7.93 10.07
CA LYS A 171 9.10 7.68 11.09
C LYS A 171 8.50 7.29 12.45
N LYS A 172 7.41 7.96 12.87
CA LYS A 172 6.67 7.60 14.09
C LYS A 172 6.00 6.23 13.95
N ALA A 173 5.38 5.94 12.79
CA ALA A 173 4.79 4.65 12.49
C ALA A 173 5.84 3.51 12.56
N PHE A 174 7.04 3.74 12.01
CA PHE A 174 8.15 2.79 12.11
C PHE A 174 8.52 2.48 13.57
N LEU A 175 8.61 3.50 14.41
CA LEU A 175 8.92 3.31 15.84
C LEU A 175 7.82 2.51 16.56
N LEU A 176 6.57 2.77 16.24
CA LEU A 176 5.42 2.05 16.81
C LEU A 176 5.46 0.56 16.40
N VAL A 177 5.60 0.26 15.13
CA VAL A 177 5.69 -1.11 14.62
C VAL A 177 6.87 -1.84 15.27
N ARG A 178 8.03 -1.21 15.34
CA ARG A 178 9.21 -1.79 15.98
C ARG A 178 8.98 -2.10 17.46
N SER A 179 8.32 -1.22 18.19
CA SER A 179 8.08 -1.42 19.63
C SER A 179 7.07 -2.54 19.92
N SER A 180 6.16 -2.86 19.00
CA SER A 180 5.19 -3.94 19.17
C SER A 180 5.79 -5.34 18.93
N TYR A 181 6.95 -5.44 18.28
CA TYR A 181 7.69 -6.71 18.14
C TYR A 181 8.41 -7.17 19.42
N TYR A 182 8.60 -6.27 20.38
CA TYR A 182 9.32 -6.57 21.62
C TYR A 182 8.39 -6.74 22.83
N LYS A 183 7.09 -6.80 22.58
CA LYS A 183 6.07 -7.14 23.57
C LYS A 183 5.58 -8.57 23.35
#